data_490f3d39d8e8f82672872959bccbe304
#
_entry.id   490f3d39d8e8f82672872959bccbe304
#
_cell.length_a   1.000
_cell.length_b   1.000
_cell.length_c   1.000
_cell.angle_alpha   90.00
_cell.angle_beta   90.00
_cell.angle_gamma   90.00
#
_symmetry.space_group_name_H-M   'P 1'
#
loop_
_entity.id
_entity.type
_entity.pdbx_description
1 polymer ?
#
loop_
_entity_poly.entity_id
_entity_poly.type
_entity_poly.pdbx_seq_one_letter_code
_entity_poly.pdbx_strand_id
1 'polypeptide(L)'
;MGKLNMKDWIGQTILNKKVISIPIMTHPGIELIGKTVHDAVTNGQVHYEAIKALCDKYPAAAATVIMDLTVEAEAFGAEIIFPENEVPSVSGRLLADEAAIDALEIPALNKGRIAQYLKANMLTAKNITDRPVLAGCIGPYSLAGRLYDCLLYTSPSPRD
;
A
#
# COMPACT_ATOMS: atom_id res chain seq x y z
N MET A 1 -26.63 0.32 -6.23
CA MET A 1 -25.97 -0.96 -6.52
C MET A 1 -25.50 -1.58 -5.21
N GLY A 2 -25.76 -2.88 -4.97
CA GLY A 2 -25.32 -3.55 -3.75
C GLY A 2 -23.81 -3.74 -3.71
N LYS A 3 -23.25 -3.92 -2.50
CA LYS A 3 -21.83 -4.29 -2.35
C LYS A 3 -21.53 -5.60 -3.07
N LEU A 4 -20.40 -5.66 -3.78
CA LEU A 4 -19.94 -6.87 -4.44
C LEU A 4 -19.72 -7.98 -3.41
N ASN A 5 -20.31 -9.15 -3.63
CA ASN A 5 -20.07 -10.32 -2.79
C ASN A 5 -18.76 -10.99 -3.25
N MET A 6 -17.73 -10.95 -2.41
CA MET A 6 -16.41 -11.48 -2.73
C MET A 6 -16.40 -12.99 -2.95
N LYS A 7 -17.24 -13.76 -2.24
CA LYS A 7 -17.35 -15.22 -2.44
C LYS A 7 -17.89 -15.54 -3.81
N ASP A 8 -18.94 -14.84 -4.22
CA ASP A 8 -19.56 -15.00 -5.54
C ASP A 8 -18.60 -14.58 -6.65
N TRP A 9 -17.88 -13.45 -6.47
CA TRP A 9 -16.90 -12.97 -7.43
C TRP A 9 -15.75 -13.98 -7.62
N ILE A 10 -15.18 -14.51 -6.53
CA ILE A 10 -14.14 -15.56 -6.58
C ILE A 10 -14.67 -16.80 -7.26
N GLY A 11 -15.87 -17.29 -6.85
CA GLY A 11 -16.50 -18.48 -7.44
C GLY A 11 -16.70 -18.33 -8.95
N GLN A 12 -17.23 -17.19 -9.40
CA GLN A 12 -17.41 -16.92 -10.84
C GLN A 12 -16.10 -16.82 -11.59
N THR A 13 -15.07 -16.21 -10.97
CA THR A 13 -13.74 -16.10 -11.58
C THR A 13 -13.12 -17.49 -11.81
N ILE A 14 -13.24 -18.39 -10.84
CA ILE A 14 -12.76 -19.78 -10.96
C ILE A 14 -13.54 -20.55 -12.04
N LEU A 15 -14.87 -20.42 -12.05
CA LEU A 15 -15.74 -21.13 -13.00
C LEU A 15 -15.53 -20.67 -14.44
N ASN A 16 -15.27 -19.40 -14.66
CA ASN A 16 -15.08 -18.83 -16.00
C ASN A 16 -13.77 -19.30 -16.68
N LYS A 17 -12.85 -19.91 -15.96
CA LYS A 17 -11.55 -20.41 -16.48
C LYS A 17 -10.76 -19.36 -17.29
N LYS A 18 -11.05 -18.06 -17.12
CA LYS A 18 -10.36 -16.98 -17.78
C LYS A 18 -9.24 -16.43 -16.88
N VAL A 19 -8.09 -16.21 -17.47
CA VAL A 19 -7.02 -15.46 -16.81
C VAL A 19 -7.48 -14.00 -16.68
N ILE A 20 -7.48 -13.48 -15.47
CA ILE A 20 -7.78 -12.07 -15.18
C ILE A 20 -6.53 -11.38 -14.67
N SER A 21 -6.38 -10.10 -14.97
CA SER A 21 -5.24 -9.29 -14.54
C SER A 21 -5.65 -8.39 -13.38
N ILE A 22 -4.86 -8.42 -12.31
CA ILE A 22 -4.97 -7.51 -11.16
C ILE A 22 -3.60 -6.84 -10.98
N PRO A 23 -3.29 -5.81 -11.76
CA PRO A 23 -2.02 -5.12 -11.62
C PRO A 23 -1.98 -4.33 -10.30
N ILE A 24 -0.92 -4.54 -9.52
CA ILE A 24 -0.63 -3.74 -8.32
C ILE A 24 0.19 -2.52 -8.77
N MET A 25 -0.51 -1.54 -9.38
CA MET A 25 0.20 -0.44 -10.02
C MET A 25 -0.75 0.77 -10.10
N THR A 26 -0.48 1.79 -9.28
CA THR A 26 -1.29 3.01 -9.24
C THR A 26 -0.58 4.20 -9.90
N HIS A 27 0.75 4.14 -10.11
CA HIS A 27 1.54 5.22 -10.70
C HIS A 27 0.98 5.78 -12.03
N PRO A 28 0.59 4.96 -13.02
CA PRO A 28 -0.03 5.50 -14.22
C PRO A 28 -1.31 6.29 -13.96
N GLY A 29 -2.05 5.97 -12.89
CA GLY A 29 -3.23 6.74 -12.46
C GLY A 29 -2.86 8.13 -11.92
N ILE A 30 -1.71 8.24 -11.25
CA ILE A 30 -1.18 9.53 -10.76
C ILE A 30 -0.84 10.45 -11.93
N GLU A 31 -0.17 9.91 -12.96
CA GLU A 31 0.14 10.64 -14.19
C GLU A 31 -1.12 11.10 -14.91
N LEU A 32 -2.16 10.25 -14.98
CA LEU A 32 -3.44 10.57 -15.63
C LEU A 32 -4.15 11.78 -15.01
N ILE A 33 -3.95 12.02 -13.72
CA ILE A 33 -4.54 13.18 -13.03
C ILE A 33 -3.56 14.35 -12.88
N GLY A 34 -2.36 14.26 -13.47
CA GLY A 34 -1.35 15.33 -13.46
C GLY A 34 -0.81 15.65 -12.07
N LYS A 35 -0.68 14.64 -11.20
CA LYS A 35 -0.16 14.75 -9.83
C LYS A 35 1.19 14.06 -9.69
N THR A 36 1.87 14.31 -8.58
CA THR A 36 3.14 13.65 -8.24
C THR A 36 2.90 12.42 -7.36
N VAL A 37 3.90 11.55 -7.25
CA VAL A 37 3.85 10.42 -6.32
C VAL A 37 3.76 10.94 -4.89
N HIS A 38 4.49 12.00 -4.55
CA HIS A 38 4.42 12.67 -3.25
C HIS A 38 2.98 13.10 -2.90
N ASP A 39 2.26 13.74 -3.84
CA ASP A 39 0.87 14.14 -3.63
C ASP A 39 -0.03 12.93 -3.31
N ALA A 40 0.14 11.84 -4.04
CA ALA A 40 -0.70 10.65 -3.89
C ALA A 40 -0.42 9.88 -2.60
N VAL A 41 0.85 9.78 -2.16
CA VAL A 41 1.20 9.05 -0.93
C VAL A 41 0.93 9.86 0.34
N THR A 42 0.81 11.18 0.24
CA THR A 42 0.55 12.07 1.38
C THR A 42 -0.91 12.54 1.48
N ASN A 43 -1.72 12.34 0.44
CA ASN A 43 -3.12 12.77 0.42
C ASN A 43 -4.05 11.66 -0.07
N GLY A 44 -4.87 11.12 0.83
CA GLY A 44 -5.80 10.03 0.53
C GLY A 44 -6.88 10.36 -0.50
N GLN A 45 -7.21 11.64 -0.72
CA GLN A 45 -8.13 12.03 -1.80
C GLN A 45 -7.45 11.90 -3.17
N VAL A 46 -6.23 12.44 -3.31
CA VAL A 46 -5.43 12.33 -4.54
C VAL A 46 -5.13 10.87 -4.86
N HIS A 47 -4.78 10.08 -3.85
CA HIS A 47 -4.58 8.63 -3.98
C HIS A 47 -5.81 7.93 -4.57
N TYR A 48 -7.02 8.20 -4.01
CA TYR A 48 -8.28 7.67 -4.53
C TYR A 48 -8.54 8.11 -5.98
N GLU A 49 -8.32 9.39 -6.30
CA GLU A 49 -8.54 9.94 -7.65
C GLU A 49 -7.64 9.24 -8.68
N ALA A 50 -6.38 8.96 -8.32
CA ALA A 50 -5.46 8.21 -9.17
C ALA A 50 -5.95 6.78 -9.41
N ILE A 51 -6.42 6.07 -8.38
CA ILE A 51 -7.01 4.73 -8.50
C ILE A 51 -8.24 4.77 -9.42
N LYS A 52 -9.11 5.76 -9.21
CA LYS A 52 -10.32 5.90 -10.00
C LYS A 52 -10.00 6.16 -11.47
N ALA A 53 -9.11 7.08 -11.78
CA ALA A 53 -8.67 7.38 -13.14
C ALA A 53 -8.10 6.15 -13.85
N LEU A 54 -7.33 5.34 -13.11
CA LEU A 54 -6.80 4.08 -13.64
C LEU A 54 -7.90 3.07 -13.93
N CYS A 55 -8.86 2.90 -13.01
CA CYS A 55 -9.98 1.99 -13.16
C CYS A 55 -10.94 2.40 -14.30
N ASP A 56 -11.12 3.70 -14.51
CA ASP A 56 -11.94 4.24 -15.60
C ASP A 56 -11.28 4.01 -16.98
N LYS A 57 -9.95 4.04 -17.02
CA LYS A 57 -9.19 3.91 -18.28
C LYS A 57 -8.86 2.47 -18.66
N TYR A 58 -8.63 1.59 -17.69
CA TYR A 58 -8.16 0.23 -17.92
C TYR A 58 -9.08 -0.83 -17.29
N PRO A 59 -9.31 -1.96 -17.98
CA PRO A 59 -10.21 -3.01 -17.51
C PRO A 59 -9.53 -3.96 -16.49
N ALA A 60 -8.90 -3.40 -15.45
CA ALA A 60 -8.36 -4.22 -14.36
C ALA A 60 -9.47 -4.95 -13.62
N ALA A 61 -9.25 -6.19 -13.21
CA ALA A 61 -10.25 -7.01 -12.53
C ALA A 61 -10.48 -6.61 -11.06
N ALA A 62 -9.60 -5.82 -10.48
CA ALA A 62 -9.73 -5.23 -9.15
C ALA A 62 -9.08 -3.83 -9.11
N ALA A 63 -9.52 -3.00 -8.18
CA ALA A 63 -8.87 -1.75 -7.82
C ALA A 63 -7.84 -2.02 -6.71
N THR A 64 -6.63 -1.53 -6.87
CA THR A 64 -5.54 -1.69 -5.89
C THR A 64 -5.03 -0.33 -5.43
N VAL A 65 -4.65 -0.23 -4.17
CA VAL A 65 -3.99 0.97 -3.62
C VAL A 65 -2.49 0.97 -3.96
N ILE A 66 -1.83 2.11 -3.81
CA ILE A 66 -0.37 2.20 -3.93
C ILE A 66 0.26 1.28 -2.88
N MET A 67 1.18 0.42 -3.33
CA MET A 67 1.99 -0.38 -2.44
C MET A 67 3.20 0.44 -1.97
N ASP A 68 3.02 1.17 -0.89
CA ASP A 68 4.08 1.91 -0.23
C ASP A 68 4.47 1.18 1.07
N LEU A 69 5.65 0.60 1.05
CA LEU A 69 6.17 -0.21 2.16
C LEU A 69 6.77 0.61 3.31
N THR A 70 6.52 1.92 3.33
CA THR A 70 7.05 2.83 4.35
C THR A 70 5.99 3.41 5.28
N VAL A 71 4.70 3.21 4.98
CA VAL A 71 3.58 3.81 5.72
C VAL A 71 3.55 3.35 7.18
N GLU A 72 3.67 2.05 7.39
CA GLU A 72 3.70 1.47 8.72
C GLU A 72 5.01 1.77 9.45
N ALA A 73 6.15 1.75 8.73
CA ALA A 73 7.45 2.11 9.32
C ALA A 73 7.46 3.56 9.82
N GLU A 74 6.87 4.50 9.05
CA GLU A 74 6.69 5.89 9.48
C GLU A 74 5.85 6.00 10.76
N ALA A 75 4.78 5.23 10.86
CA ALA A 75 3.93 5.22 12.03
C ALA A 75 4.65 4.73 13.29
N PHE A 76 5.57 3.78 13.16
CA PHE A 76 6.48 3.36 14.23
C PHE A 76 7.55 4.41 14.57
N GLY A 77 7.76 5.42 13.72
CA GLY A 77 8.69 6.50 13.96
C GLY A 77 9.94 6.50 13.08
N ALA A 78 9.98 5.63 12.05
CA ALA A 78 11.07 5.66 11.07
C ALA A 78 11.04 6.98 10.27
N GLU A 79 12.21 7.53 9.99
CA GLU A 79 12.38 8.69 9.13
C GLU A 79 12.17 8.29 7.67
N ILE A 80 11.35 9.05 6.94
CA ILE A 80 11.00 8.76 5.56
C ILE A 80 11.50 9.86 4.63
N ILE A 81 12.18 9.46 3.58
CA ILE A 81 12.55 10.33 2.45
C ILE A 81 11.40 10.30 1.45
N PHE A 82 10.92 11.49 1.07
CA PHE A 82 9.84 11.69 0.10
C PHE A 82 10.36 12.34 -1.18
N PRO A 83 10.80 11.56 -2.17
CA PRO A 83 11.06 12.11 -3.50
C PRO A 83 9.74 12.55 -4.15
N GLU A 84 9.81 13.51 -5.07
CA GLU A 84 8.62 14.05 -5.72
C GLU A 84 7.90 13.01 -6.59
N ASN A 85 8.66 12.24 -7.37
CA ASN A 85 8.14 11.31 -8.38
C ASN A 85 8.60 9.85 -8.19
N GLU A 86 9.12 9.51 -7.02
CA GLU A 86 9.54 8.15 -6.69
C GLU A 86 8.83 7.65 -5.42
N VAL A 87 8.87 6.35 -5.23
CA VAL A 87 8.30 5.73 -4.01
C VAL A 87 9.10 6.15 -2.79
N PRO A 88 8.46 6.52 -1.67
CA PRO A 88 9.15 6.84 -0.42
C PRO A 88 10.05 5.71 0.06
N SER A 89 11.13 6.08 0.73
CA SER A 89 12.09 5.14 1.31
C SER A 89 12.38 5.49 2.77
N VAL A 90 12.73 4.48 3.57
CA VAL A 90 13.17 4.69 4.96
C VAL A 90 14.59 5.24 4.95
N SER A 91 14.84 6.26 5.76
CA SER A 91 16.15 6.82 6.04
C SER A 91 16.68 6.29 7.37
N GLY A 92 17.89 5.78 7.36
CA GLY A 92 18.56 5.32 8.58
C GLY A 92 17.91 4.08 9.22
N ARG A 93 18.14 3.92 10.51
CA ARG A 93 17.79 2.74 11.30
C ARG A 93 17.06 3.16 12.57
N LEU A 94 15.81 2.71 12.72
CA LEU A 94 15.02 3.00 13.93
C LEU A 94 15.42 2.08 15.08
N LEU A 95 15.55 0.78 14.82
CA LEU A 95 15.85 -0.24 15.83
C LEU A 95 17.34 -0.57 15.78
N ALA A 96 18.10 -0.01 16.72
CA ALA A 96 19.54 -0.18 16.78
C ALA A 96 19.97 -1.42 17.56
N ASP A 97 19.20 -1.80 18.57
CA ASP A 97 19.50 -2.86 19.52
C ASP A 97 18.21 -3.51 20.08
N GLU A 98 18.39 -4.50 20.94
CA GLU A 98 17.30 -5.26 21.56
C GLU A 98 16.45 -4.40 22.49
N ALA A 99 17.04 -3.44 23.19
CA ALA A 99 16.29 -2.52 24.06
C ALA A 99 15.35 -1.61 23.26
N ALA A 100 15.76 -1.18 22.06
CA ALA A 100 14.89 -0.42 21.16
C ALA A 100 13.73 -1.26 20.63
N ILE A 101 13.93 -2.57 20.44
CA ILE A 101 12.86 -3.49 20.04
C ILE A 101 11.85 -3.65 21.17
N ASP A 102 12.33 -3.87 22.39
CA ASP A 102 11.48 -4.06 23.58
C ASP A 102 10.66 -2.80 23.92
N ALA A 103 11.19 -1.63 23.61
CA ALA A 103 10.53 -0.34 23.81
C ALA A 103 9.52 0.02 22.70
N LEU A 104 9.38 -0.81 21.66
CA LEU A 104 8.53 -0.49 20.51
C LEU A 104 7.05 -0.58 20.87
N GLU A 105 6.34 0.52 20.70
CA GLU A 105 4.89 0.59 20.93
C GLU A 105 4.11 0.47 19.62
N ILE A 106 2.96 -0.22 19.66
CA ILE A 106 2.06 -0.31 18.51
C ILE A 106 1.46 1.08 18.24
N PRO A 107 1.68 1.65 17.05
CA PRO A 107 1.20 3.00 16.74
C PRO A 107 -0.32 3.05 16.59
N ALA A 108 -0.90 4.20 16.93
CA ALA A 108 -2.31 4.47 16.67
C ALA A 108 -2.57 4.59 15.15
N LEU A 109 -3.78 4.19 14.70
CA LEU A 109 -4.18 4.21 13.28
C LEU A 109 -4.24 5.61 12.64
N ASN A 110 -4.15 6.67 13.41
CA ASN A 110 -4.09 8.04 12.92
C ASN A 110 -2.67 8.60 12.87
N LYS A 111 -1.65 7.80 13.19
CA LYS A 111 -0.25 8.24 13.21
C LYS A 111 0.34 8.18 11.79
N GLY A 112 1.16 9.16 11.45
CA GLY A 112 1.79 9.26 10.14
C GLY A 112 0.78 9.26 9.00
N ARG A 113 1.14 8.63 7.87
CA ARG A 113 0.31 8.54 6.68
C ARG A 113 -0.73 7.42 6.72
N ILE A 114 -0.81 6.61 7.80
CA ILE A 114 -1.84 5.56 7.93
C ILE A 114 -3.24 6.15 7.69
N ALA A 115 -3.54 7.30 8.31
CA ALA A 115 -4.84 7.95 8.15
C ALA A 115 -5.17 8.29 6.68
N GLN A 116 -4.17 8.68 5.87
CA GLN A 116 -4.37 9.00 4.46
C GLN A 116 -4.61 7.72 3.63
N TYR A 117 -3.91 6.63 3.94
CA TYR A 117 -4.14 5.34 3.29
C TYR A 117 -5.49 4.74 3.65
N LEU A 118 -5.91 4.83 4.91
CA LEU A 118 -7.28 4.45 5.33
C LEU A 118 -8.32 5.27 4.59
N LYS A 119 -8.13 6.60 4.46
CA LYS A 119 -9.02 7.49 3.71
C LYS A 119 -9.09 7.08 2.24
N ALA A 120 -7.97 6.81 1.59
CA ALA A 120 -7.94 6.33 0.20
C ALA A 120 -8.70 5.03 0.04
N ASN A 121 -8.47 4.04 0.91
CA ASN A 121 -9.19 2.77 0.92
C ASN A 121 -10.70 2.94 1.08
N MET A 122 -11.12 3.79 2.04
CA MET A 122 -12.54 4.06 2.28
C MET A 122 -13.20 4.73 1.07
N LEU A 123 -12.56 5.72 0.47
CA LEU A 123 -13.08 6.41 -0.70
C LEU A 123 -13.16 5.47 -1.91
N THR A 124 -12.14 4.64 -2.11
CA THR A 124 -12.10 3.65 -3.19
C THR A 124 -13.22 2.63 -3.01
N ALA A 125 -13.35 2.04 -1.83
CA ALA A 125 -14.39 1.04 -1.54
C ALA A 125 -15.83 1.61 -1.60
N LYS A 126 -15.99 2.92 -1.34
CA LYS A 126 -17.29 3.60 -1.44
C LYS A 126 -17.71 3.89 -2.87
N ASN A 127 -16.75 4.29 -3.72
CA ASN A 127 -17.06 4.87 -5.03
C ASN A 127 -16.76 3.91 -6.20
N ILE A 128 -15.91 2.89 -6.03
CA ILE A 128 -15.67 1.84 -7.02
C ILE A 128 -16.46 0.60 -6.60
N THR A 129 -17.57 0.32 -7.28
CA THR A 129 -18.54 -0.73 -6.90
C THR A 129 -18.68 -1.82 -7.95
N ASP A 130 -18.04 -1.67 -9.10
CA ASP A 130 -18.08 -2.59 -10.24
C ASP A 130 -17.03 -3.71 -10.15
N ARG A 131 -16.07 -3.58 -9.28
CA ARG A 131 -14.94 -4.52 -9.07
C ARG A 131 -14.50 -4.56 -7.62
N PRO A 132 -13.77 -5.61 -7.18
CA PRO A 132 -13.18 -5.66 -5.84
C PRO A 132 -12.19 -4.53 -5.60
N VAL A 133 -12.10 -4.08 -4.36
CA VAL A 133 -11.04 -3.18 -3.87
C VAL A 133 -10.12 -3.97 -2.96
N LEU A 134 -8.83 -4.00 -3.30
CA LEU A 134 -7.80 -4.69 -2.54
C LEU A 134 -6.97 -3.65 -1.78
N ALA A 135 -7.15 -3.63 -0.47
CA ALA A 135 -6.30 -2.87 0.43
C ALA A 135 -5.00 -3.65 0.69
N GLY A 136 -3.87 -2.96 0.70
CA GLY A 136 -2.57 -3.52 1.01
C GLY A 136 -2.07 -3.05 2.38
N CYS A 137 -1.25 -3.87 3.01
CA CYS A 137 -0.42 -3.51 4.15
C CYS A 137 0.92 -4.23 4.03
N ILE A 138 1.96 -3.71 4.68
CA ILE A 138 3.26 -4.37 4.71
C ILE A 138 3.19 -5.67 5.53
N GLY A 139 3.87 -6.71 5.10
CA GLY A 139 4.03 -7.93 5.90
C GLY A 139 5.00 -7.72 7.07
N PRO A 140 4.84 -8.46 8.18
CA PRO A 140 5.66 -8.25 9.39
C PRO A 140 7.16 -8.42 9.15
N TYR A 141 7.58 -9.35 8.33
CA TYR A 141 9.00 -9.54 7.98
C TYR A 141 9.56 -8.33 7.22
N SER A 142 8.82 -7.83 6.23
CA SER A 142 9.23 -6.65 5.46
C SER A 142 9.24 -5.38 6.31
N LEU A 143 8.28 -5.25 7.26
CA LEU A 143 8.26 -4.15 8.21
C LEU A 143 9.49 -4.21 9.14
N ALA A 144 9.79 -5.36 9.71
CA ALA A 144 10.98 -5.55 10.53
C ALA A 144 12.26 -5.15 9.76
N GLY A 145 12.38 -5.56 8.50
CA GLY A 145 13.47 -5.14 7.63
C GLY A 145 13.56 -3.64 7.40
N ARG A 146 12.43 -2.93 7.38
CA ARG A 146 12.39 -1.45 7.26
C ARG A 146 12.77 -0.73 8.55
N LEU A 147 12.52 -1.34 9.70
CA LEU A 147 12.81 -0.75 11.02
C LEU A 147 14.25 -1.02 11.49
N TYR A 148 14.81 -2.18 11.14
CA TYR A 148 16.10 -2.66 11.62
C TYR A 148 17.27 -2.41 10.68
N ASP A 149 17.04 -1.92 9.47
CA ASP A 149 18.04 -1.79 8.41
C ASP A 149 18.69 -3.12 7.97
N CYS A 150 18.25 -3.59 6.81
CA CYS A 150 18.86 -4.67 6.05
C CYS A 150 19.04 -6.04 6.74
N LEU A 151 17.92 -6.66 7.14
CA LEU A 151 17.91 -8.09 7.55
C LEU A 151 18.57 -9.02 6.50
N LEU A 152 18.61 -8.61 5.22
CA LEU A 152 19.23 -9.36 4.13
C LEU A 152 20.77 -9.45 4.24
N TYR A 153 21.41 -8.48 4.92
CA TYR A 153 22.87 -8.48 5.07
C TYR A 153 23.35 -9.00 6.43
N THR A 154 22.46 -9.09 7.42
CA THR A 154 22.82 -9.48 8.79
C THR A 154 22.35 -10.87 9.18
N SER A 155 21.40 -11.45 8.46
CA SER A 155 20.94 -12.83 8.69
C SER A 155 21.30 -13.69 7.49
N PRO A 156 22.12 -14.75 7.66
CA PRO A 156 22.39 -15.69 6.59
C PRO A 156 21.09 -16.28 6.06
N SER A 157 20.96 -16.34 4.74
CA SER A 157 19.84 -16.98 4.10
C SER A 157 19.87 -18.49 4.43
N PRO A 158 18.73 -19.12 4.71
CA PRO A 158 18.68 -20.58 4.86
C PRO A 158 19.10 -21.36 3.60
N ARG A 159 19.45 -20.65 2.53
CA ARG A 159 19.87 -21.21 1.25
C ARG A 159 21.38 -21.03 0.98
N ASP A 160 22.09 -20.31 1.84
CA ASP A 160 23.54 -20.16 1.84
C ASP A 160 24.16 -21.19 2.80
#